data_cb4ebcc1de948d7290b37e7a4694309f
#
_entry.id   cb4ebcc1de948d7290b37e7a4694309f
#
_cell.length_a   1.000
_cell.length_b   1.000
_cell.length_c   1.000
_cell.angle_alpha   90.00
_cell.angle_beta   90.00
_cell.angle_gamma   90.00
#
_symmetry.space_group_name_H-M   'P 1'
#
loop_
_entity.id
_entity.type
_entity.pdbx_description
1 polymer ?
#
loop_
_entity_poly.entity_id
_entity_poly.type
_entity_poly.pdbx_seq_one_letter_code
_entity_poly.pdbx_strand_id
1 'polypeptide(L)'
;MTLLFRTVFLALLLTSCPAFGQSLGLLLTAHGPFDPGAYKPLNGRERWQRWVSEDGASPALHVESLATADFLQIINAPSAWGRNTGGYLRRAGSSYASDGIENSVRESMAWAEGTEPRYLICGCTGFFHRTGHALKMTLLTYNRKGRETLDVPQLAGAYGSSMIEAMWYPPHYSPLVQGVQSGHIEVGILGAEHLAQEFSPELKRIFHLRFGVSP
;
A
#
# COMPACT_ATOMS: atom_id res chain seq x y z
N MET A 1 22.64 14.75 -16.41
CA MET A 1 22.72 13.28 -16.26
C MET A 1 21.65 12.67 -15.36
N THR A 2 20.94 13.43 -14.55
CA THR A 2 19.95 12.95 -13.58
C THR A 2 18.53 12.73 -14.14
N LEU A 3 18.12 13.46 -15.17
CA LEU A 3 16.76 13.34 -15.73
C LEU A 3 16.63 12.11 -16.65
N LEU A 4 17.67 11.84 -17.46
CA LEU A 4 17.70 10.67 -18.37
C LEU A 4 17.71 9.35 -17.58
N PHE A 5 18.40 9.31 -16.44
CA PHE A 5 18.46 8.14 -15.57
C PHE A 5 17.08 7.84 -14.93
N ARG A 6 16.33 8.89 -14.57
CA ARG A 6 14.98 8.76 -14.00
C ARG A 6 13.95 8.26 -15.03
N THR A 7 14.03 8.75 -16.26
CA THR A 7 13.13 8.30 -17.34
C THR A 7 13.43 6.88 -17.83
N VAL A 8 14.71 6.51 -17.92
CA VAL A 8 15.11 5.14 -18.29
C VAL A 8 14.75 4.15 -17.17
N PHE A 9 14.92 4.53 -15.90
CA PHE A 9 14.56 3.69 -14.75
C PHE A 9 13.05 3.47 -14.64
N LEU A 10 12.26 4.52 -14.84
CA LEU A 10 10.79 4.42 -14.88
C LEU A 10 10.30 3.58 -16.08
N ALA A 11 10.97 3.68 -17.22
CA ALA A 11 10.67 2.87 -18.40
C ALA A 11 11.06 1.39 -18.24
N LEU A 12 12.18 1.09 -17.59
CA LEU A 12 12.63 -0.28 -17.29
C LEU A 12 11.72 -0.97 -16.27
N LEU A 13 11.20 -0.26 -15.27
CA LEU A 13 10.19 -0.78 -14.35
C LEU A 13 8.85 -1.08 -15.05
N LEU A 14 8.53 -0.37 -16.12
CA LEU A 14 7.27 -0.51 -16.84
C LEU A 14 7.29 -1.60 -17.95
N THR A 15 8.46 -2.09 -18.36
CA THR A 15 8.57 -2.96 -19.54
C THR A 15 8.99 -4.40 -19.26
N SER A 16 9.40 -4.75 -18.04
CA SER A 16 10.15 -5.97 -17.81
C SER A 16 9.40 -7.14 -17.17
N CYS A 17 8.11 -7.03 -16.82
CA CYS A 17 7.43 -8.20 -16.25
C CYS A 17 5.90 -8.21 -16.49
N PRO A 18 5.33 -9.31 -17.07
CA PRO A 18 3.88 -9.51 -17.13
C PRO A 18 3.23 -9.54 -15.72
N ALA A 19 3.99 -9.89 -14.68
CA ALA A 19 3.57 -9.77 -13.29
C ALA A 19 3.30 -8.31 -12.87
N PHE A 20 4.02 -7.34 -13.44
CA PHE A 20 3.81 -5.91 -13.15
C PHE A 20 2.45 -5.42 -13.66
N GLY A 21 1.99 -5.91 -14.82
CA GLY A 21 0.65 -5.59 -15.34
C GLY A 21 -0.47 -6.15 -14.48
N GLN A 22 -0.29 -7.33 -13.89
CA GLN A 22 -1.26 -7.94 -12.97
C GLN A 22 -1.28 -7.21 -11.62
N SER A 23 -0.12 -6.78 -11.13
CA SER A 23 0.01 -6.05 -9.87
C SER A 23 -0.53 -4.62 -9.97
N LEU A 24 -0.27 -3.96 -11.11
CA LEU A 24 -0.90 -2.66 -11.40
C LEU A 24 -2.42 -2.80 -11.50
N GLY A 25 -2.92 -3.92 -12.05
CA GLY A 25 -4.34 -4.26 -12.05
C GLY A 25 -4.93 -4.36 -10.64
N LEU A 26 -4.17 -4.93 -9.70
CA LEU A 26 -4.59 -5.08 -8.30
C LEU A 26 -4.53 -3.76 -7.54
N LEU A 27 -3.45 -2.97 -7.71
CA LEU A 27 -3.34 -1.60 -7.16
C LEU A 27 -4.47 -0.68 -7.65
N LEU A 28 -5.00 -0.95 -8.85
CA LEU A 28 -6.14 -0.22 -9.41
C LEU A 28 -7.48 -0.90 -9.09
N THR A 29 -7.52 -1.92 -8.23
CA THR A 29 -8.77 -2.55 -7.80
C THR A 29 -9.47 -1.64 -6.80
N ALA A 30 -10.25 -0.71 -7.31
CA ALA A 30 -11.11 0.12 -6.48
C ALA A 30 -12.39 -0.65 -6.12
N HIS A 31 -12.75 -0.61 -4.86
CA HIS A 31 -14.08 -0.97 -4.43
C HIS A 31 -15.08 0.10 -4.88
N GLY A 32 -16.33 -0.27 -5.09
CA GLY A 32 -17.37 0.62 -5.62
C GLY A 32 -17.54 1.92 -4.82
N PRO A 33 -18.30 2.87 -5.35
CA PRO A 33 -18.51 4.15 -4.69
C PRO A 33 -19.22 3.95 -3.34
N PHE A 34 -18.79 4.74 -2.35
CA PHE A 34 -19.44 4.75 -1.06
C PHE A 34 -20.87 5.29 -1.17
N ASP A 35 -21.84 4.47 -0.85
CA ASP A 35 -23.26 4.83 -0.72
C ASP A 35 -23.69 4.60 0.73
N PRO A 36 -23.96 5.66 1.50
CA PRO A 36 -24.39 5.52 2.89
C PRO A 36 -25.67 4.70 3.05
N GLY A 37 -26.55 4.71 2.04
CA GLY A 37 -27.83 3.98 2.05
C GLY A 37 -27.67 2.46 1.79
N ALA A 38 -26.63 2.09 1.06
CA ALA A 38 -26.34 0.70 0.69
C ALA A 38 -25.11 0.13 1.42
N TYR A 39 -24.45 0.93 2.27
CA TYR A 39 -23.24 0.49 2.97
C TYR A 39 -23.51 -0.71 3.88
N LYS A 40 -22.75 -1.77 3.63
CA LYS A 40 -22.77 -2.99 4.45
C LYS A 40 -21.33 -3.29 4.89
N PRO A 41 -21.07 -3.26 6.21
CA PRO A 41 -19.76 -3.63 6.72
C PRO A 41 -19.46 -5.11 6.44
N LEU A 42 -18.19 -5.43 6.20
CA LEU A 42 -17.75 -6.80 6.01
C LEU A 42 -18.01 -7.64 7.25
N ASN A 43 -18.54 -8.86 7.04
CA ASN A 43 -18.59 -9.86 8.09
C ASN A 43 -17.21 -10.53 8.32
N GLY A 44 -17.07 -11.31 9.39
CA GLY A 44 -15.79 -11.93 9.74
C GLY A 44 -15.20 -12.85 8.66
N ARG A 45 -16.08 -13.59 7.94
CA ARG A 45 -15.65 -14.47 6.84
C ARG A 45 -15.17 -13.66 5.63
N GLU A 46 -15.87 -12.60 5.28
CA GLU A 46 -15.49 -11.71 4.18
C GLU A 46 -14.16 -11.00 4.49
N ARG A 47 -13.94 -10.56 5.75
CA ARG A 47 -12.68 -10.00 6.21
C ARG A 47 -11.52 -10.98 6.09
N TRP A 48 -11.72 -12.21 6.58
CA TRP A 48 -10.71 -13.25 6.46
C TRP A 48 -10.36 -13.58 5.02
N GLN A 49 -11.38 -13.73 4.16
CA GLN A 49 -11.15 -13.99 2.74
C GLN A 49 -10.40 -12.85 2.08
N ARG A 50 -10.76 -11.60 2.37
CA ARG A 50 -10.06 -10.42 1.87
C ARG A 50 -8.60 -10.40 2.34
N TRP A 51 -8.37 -10.57 3.63
CA TRP A 51 -7.01 -10.58 4.17
C TRP A 51 -6.14 -11.65 3.50
N VAL A 52 -6.64 -12.85 3.30
CA VAL A 52 -5.89 -13.91 2.63
C VAL A 52 -5.62 -13.59 1.16
N SER A 53 -6.61 -13.04 0.43
CA SER A 53 -6.52 -12.84 -1.02
C SER A 53 -5.89 -11.50 -1.44
N GLU A 54 -6.02 -10.48 -0.62
CA GLU A 54 -5.58 -9.11 -0.96
C GLU A 54 -4.36 -8.67 -0.16
N ASP A 55 -4.26 -9.05 1.12
CA ASP A 55 -3.20 -8.56 2.00
C ASP A 55 -2.13 -9.64 2.30
N GLY A 56 -2.54 -10.89 2.61
CA GLY A 56 -1.63 -11.90 3.16
C GLY A 56 -0.90 -12.75 2.14
N ALA A 57 -1.53 -13.07 1.00
CA ALA A 57 -0.96 -13.94 -0.03
C ALA A 57 -1.16 -13.38 -1.45
N SER A 58 -1.40 -12.09 -1.56
CA SER A 58 -1.66 -11.45 -2.85
C SER A 58 -0.40 -11.32 -3.69
N PRO A 59 -0.51 -11.40 -5.03
CA PRO A 59 0.59 -11.04 -5.91
C PRO A 59 1.08 -9.59 -5.71
N ALA A 60 0.20 -8.68 -5.23
CA ALA A 60 0.55 -7.30 -4.95
C ALA A 60 1.55 -7.20 -3.81
N LEU A 61 1.32 -7.91 -2.69
CA LEU A 61 2.26 -7.98 -1.57
C LEU A 61 3.66 -8.40 -2.04
N HIS A 62 3.74 -9.41 -2.91
CA HIS A 62 5.03 -9.88 -3.41
C HIS A 62 5.75 -8.82 -4.24
N VAL A 63 5.02 -8.11 -5.09
CA VAL A 63 5.62 -7.05 -5.93
C VAL A 63 6.04 -5.86 -5.09
N GLU A 64 5.23 -5.46 -4.13
CA GLU A 64 5.50 -4.35 -3.23
C GLU A 64 6.74 -4.61 -2.36
N SER A 65 6.77 -5.75 -1.66
CA SER A 65 7.91 -6.14 -0.82
C SER A 65 9.21 -6.26 -1.62
N LEU A 66 9.17 -6.80 -2.84
CA LEU A 66 10.35 -6.90 -3.70
C LEU A 66 10.75 -5.53 -4.25
N ALA A 67 9.80 -4.67 -4.63
CA ALA A 67 10.09 -3.31 -5.09
C ALA A 67 10.75 -2.47 -3.98
N THR A 68 10.26 -2.60 -2.75
CA THR A 68 10.88 -1.98 -1.56
C THR A 68 12.29 -2.50 -1.34
N ALA A 69 12.51 -3.82 -1.42
CA ALA A 69 13.83 -4.42 -1.30
C ALA A 69 14.80 -3.94 -2.40
N ASP A 70 14.33 -3.84 -3.64
CA ASP A 70 15.10 -3.32 -4.78
C ASP A 70 15.49 -1.87 -4.56
N PHE A 71 14.54 -1.03 -4.13
CA PHE A 71 14.80 0.37 -3.81
C PHE A 71 15.85 0.50 -2.70
N LEU A 72 15.68 -0.23 -1.58
CA LEU A 72 16.62 -0.25 -0.46
C LEU A 72 18.01 -0.77 -0.89
N GLN A 73 18.08 -1.72 -1.82
CA GLN A 73 19.33 -2.22 -2.39
C GLN A 73 20.05 -1.14 -3.21
N ILE A 74 19.30 -0.38 -4.01
CA ILE A 74 19.86 0.71 -4.83
C ILE A 74 20.43 1.82 -3.96
N ILE A 75 19.69 2.24 -2.93
CA ILE A 75 20.16 3.30 -2.02
C ILE A 75 21.11 2.78 -0.93
N ASN A 76 21.33 1.45 -0.86
CA ASN A 76 22.14 0.76 0.15
C ASN A 76 21.68 1.03 1.58
N ALA A 77 20.40 0.90 1.85
CA ALA A 77 19.83 1.06 3.18
C ALA A 77 19.25 -0.28 3.69
N PRO A 78 19.56 -0.72 4.91
CA PRO A 78 20.67 -0.25 5.75
C PRO A 78 22.05 -0.56 5.13
N SER A 79 22.98 0.40 5.21
CA SER A 79 24.32 0.24 4.62
C SER A 79 25.12 -0.92 5.24
N ALA A 80 24.87 -1.24 6.50
CA ALA A 80 25.50 -2.36 7.21
C ALA A 80 25.17 -3.74 6.62
N TRP A 81 24.08 -3.87 5.85
CA TRP A 81 23.75 -5.14 5.18
C TRP A 81 24.55 -5.35 3.86
N GLY A 82 25.20 -4.30 3.37
CA GLY A 82 25.98 -4.35 2.15
C GLY A 82 25.14 -4.43 0.87
N ARG A 83 25.81 -4.47 -0.29
CA ARG A 83 25.16 -4.53 -1.62
C ARG A 83 25.23 -5.91 -2.28
N ASN A 84 25.67 -6.93 -1.55
CA ASN A 84 25.76 -8.29 -2.04
C ASN A 84 24.39 -9.01 -1.99
N THR A 85 24.32 -10.22 -2.51
CA THR A 85 23.12 -11.07 -2.50
C THR A 85 22.56 -11.28 -1.09
N GLY A 86 23.43 -11.47 -0.08
CA GLY A 86 23.00 -11.62 1.32
C GLY A 86 22.33 -10.36 1.85
N GLY A 87 22.83 -9.18 1.49
CA GLY A 87 22.19 -7.90 1.83
C GLY A 87 20.83 -7.74 1.17
N TYR A 88 20.72 -8.14 -0.10
CA TYR A 88 19.44 -8.14 -0.81
C TYR A 88 18.40 -9.05 -0.15
N LEU A 89 18.78 -10.29 0.15
CA LEU A 89 17.87 -11.25 0.80
C LEU A 89 17.41 -10.79 2.19
N ARG A 90 18.28 -10.09 2.94
CA ARG A 90 17.88 -9.48 4.22
C ARG A 90 16.84 -8.38 4.00
N ARG A 91 17.02 -7.52 3.00
CA ARG A 91 16.04 -6.47 2.66
C ARG A 91 14.72 -7.07 2.22
N ALA A 92 14.74 -8.04 1.31
CA ALA A 92 13.54 -8.74 0.87
C ALA A 92 12.80 -9.40 2.03
N GLY A 93 13.51 -10.16 2.87
CA GLY A 93 12.92 -10.78 4.05
C GLY A 93 12.37 -9.77 5.07
N SER A 94 13.07 -8.63 5.26
CA SER A 94 12.63 -7.53 6.12
C SER A 94 11.34 -6.89 5.58
N SER A 95 11.30 -6.56 4.29
CA SER A 95 10.10 -5.97 3.66
C SER A 95 8.91 -6.91 3.79
N TYR A 96 9.05 -8.18 3.43
CA TYR A 96 7.97 -9.16 3.60
C TYR A 96 7.48 -9.28 5.04
N ALA A 97 8.40 -9.28 6.01
CA ALA A 97 8.03 -9.36 7.42
C ALA A 97 7.31 -8.09 7.89
N SER A 98 7.78 -6.92 7.47
CA SER A 98 7.18 -5.62 7.80
C SER A 98 5.78 -5.49 7.23
N ASP A 99 5.61 -5.77 5.94
CA ASP A 99 4.30 -5.72 5.26
C ASP A 99 3.31 -6.72 5.87
N GLY A 100 3.77 -7.94 6.18
CA GLY A 100 2.96 -8.95 6.85
C GLY A 100 2.51 -8.53 8.26
N ILE A 101 3.38 -7.87 9.03
CA ILE A 101 3.04 -7.33 10.34
C ILE A 101 2.06 -6.17 10.19
N GLU A 102 2.32 -5.23 9.28
CA GLU A 102 1.46 -4.09 9.03
C GLU A 102 0.03 -4.54 8.71
N ASN A 103 -0.12 -5.40 7.71
CA ASN A 103 -1.41 -5.91 7.27
C ASN A 103 -2.13 -6.69 8.38
N SER A 104 -1.39 -7.46 9.19
CA SER A 104 -1.97 -8.22 10.31
C SER A 104 -2.45 -7.32 11.45
N VAL A 105 -1.67 -6.29 11.79
CA VAL A 105 -2.04 -5.30 12.81
C VAL A 105 -3.26 -4.51 12.35
N ARG A 106 -3.22 -3.97 11.13
CA ARG A 106 -4.31 -3.20 10.53
C ARG A 106 -5.62 -4.01 10.54
N GLU A 107 -5.61 -5.22 10.00
CA GLU A 107 -6.84 -6.01 9.86
C GLU A 107 -7.39 -6.47 11.22
N SER A 108 -6.50 -6.87 12.14
CA SER A 108 -6.90 -7.28 13.49
C SER A 108 -7.55 -6.14 14.27
N MET A 109 -6.97 -4.95 14.22
CA MET A 109 -7.51 -3.76 14.86
C MET A 109 -8.80 -3.29 14.18
N ALA A 110 -8.84 -3.26 12.84
CA ALA A 110 -10.04 -2.91 12.09
C ALA A 110 -11.21 -3.87 12.39
N TRP A 111 -10.91 -5.15 12.59
CA TRP A 111 -11.93 -6.13 13.01
C TRP A 111 -12.43 -5.84 14.43
N ALA A 112 -11.53 -5.57 15.37
CA ALA A 112 -11.89 -5.27 16.76
C ALA A 112 -12.71 -3.97 16.88
N GLU A 113 -12.28 -2.90 16.22
CA GLU A 113 -12.98 -1.60 16.23
C GLU A 113 -14.22 -1.59 15.34
N GLY A 114 -14.29 -2.49 14.36
CA GLY A 114 -15.37 -2.54 13.38
C GLY A 114 -15.29 -1.42 12.35
N THR A 115 -14.08 -1.02 11.99
CA THR A 115 -13.84 -0.07 10.92
C THR A 115 -13.75 -0.78 9.56
N GLU A 116 -13.92 -0.03 8.46
CA GLU A 116 -13.88 -0.54 7.09
C GLU A 116 -12.42 -0.57 6.61
N PRO A 117 -11.86 -1.75 6.29
CA PRO A 117 -10.48 -1.84 5.85
C PRO A 117 -10.28 -1.53 4.36
N ARG A 118 -11.36 -1.44 3.58
CA ARG A 118 -11.32 -1.17 2.14
C ARG A 118 -11.36 0.34 1.89
N TYR A 119 -10.59 0.78 0.90
CA TYR A 119 -10.80 2.10 0.34
C TYR A 119 -12.07 2.09 -0.54
N LEU A 120 -13.01 2.95 -0.21
CA LEU A 120 -14.25 3.14 -0.97
C LEU A 120 -14.15 4.45 -1.75
N ILE A 121 -14.26 4.38 -3.08
CA ILE A 121 -14.13 5.56 -3.93
C ILE A 121 -15.26 6.56 -3.66
N CYS A 122 -14.98 7.84 -3.91
CA CYS A 122 -15.98 8.88 -3.83
C CYS A 122 -17.07 8.68 -4.88
N GLY A 123 -18.33 8.70 -4.48
CA GLY A 123 -19.46 8.84 -5.41
C GLY A 123 -19.59 10.27 -5.98
N CYS A 124 -18.62 11.14 -5.73
CA CYS A 124 -18.62 12.54 -6.11
C CYS A 124 -18.05 12.77 -7.51
N THR A 125 -18.32 13.95 -8.07
CA THR A 125 -17.84 14.37 -9.39
C THR A 125 -16.82 15.51 -9.26
N GLY A 126 -15.92 15.61 -10.23
CA GLY A 126 -14.91 16.67 -10.31
C GLY A 126 -13.58 16.29 -9.65
N PHE A 127 -12.49 16.69 -10.31
CA PHE A 127 -11.12 16.34 -9.94
C PHE A 127 -10.78 16.71 -8.49
N PHE A 128 -11.07 17.95 -8.08
CA PHE A 128 -10.69 18.42 -6.74
C PHE A 128 -11.46 17.74 -5.61
N HIS A 129 -12.75 17.43 -5.82
CA HIS A 129 -13.55 16.74 -4.82
C HIS A 129 -13.06 15.30 -4.61
N ARG A 130 -12.77 14.59 -5.70
CA ARG A 130 -12.23 13.23 -5.68
C ARG A 130 -10.83 13.21 -5.05
N THR A 131 -9.95 14.11 -5.45
CA THR A 131 -8.61 14.25 -4.84
C THR A 131 -8.71 14.55 -3.35
N GLY A 132 -9.57 15.48 -2.95
CA GLY A 132 -9.80 15.82 -1.56
C GLY A 132 -10.35 14.64 -0.74
N HIS A 133 -11.24 13.84 -1.33
CA HIS A 133 -11.74 12.61 -0.72
C HIS A 133 -10.59 11.60 -0.52
N ALA A 134 -9.82 11.30 -1.55
CA ALA A 134 -8.70 10.35 -1.47
C ALA A 134 -7.70 10.74 -0.38
N LEU A 135 -7.28 11.99 -0.34
CA LEU A 135 -6.35 12.49 0.69
C LEU A 135 -6.97 12.48 2.08
N LYS A 136 -8.25 12.82 2.21
CA LYS A 136 -8.96 12.74 3.49
C LYS A 136 -9.04 11.30 3.99
N MET A 137 -9.37 10.36 3.12
CA MET A 137 -9.51 8.95 3.47
C MET A 137 -8.17 8.23 3.67
N THR A 138 -7.04 8.91 3.49
CA THR A 138 -5.72 8.42 3.93
C THR A 138 -5.61 8.39 5.48
N LEU A 139 -6.36 9.23 6.16
CA LEU A 139 -6.37 9.31 7.62
C LEU A 139 -7.70 8.88 8.24
N LEU A 140 -8.76 8.80 7.43
CA LEU A 140 -10.11 8.46 7.87
C LEU A 140 -10.60 7.19 7.19
N THR A 141 -11.48 6.50 7.85
CA THR A 141 -12.21 5.35 7.34
C THR A 141 -13.68 5.41 7.77
N TYR A 142 -14.46 4.39 7.44
CA TYR A 142 -15.86 4.28 7.87
C TYR A 142 -15.99 3.27 9.01
N ASN A 143 -16.81 3.60 10.01
CA ASN A 143 -17.20 2.65 11.05
C ASN A 143 -18.39 1.78 10.59
N ARG A 144 -18.82 0.83 11.43
CA ARG A 144 -19.96 -0.08 11.13
C ARG A 144 -21.26 0.63 10.76
N LYS A 145 -21.42 1.91 11.12
CA LYS A 145 -22.61 2.73 10.82
C LYS A 145 -22.42 3.59 9.55
N GLY A 146 -21.34 3.40 8.81
CA GLY A 146 -21.02 4.21 7.64
C GLY A 146 -20.65 5.66 7.97
N ARG A 147 -20.23 5.96 9.19
CA ARG A 147 -19.75 7.29 9.58
C ARG A 147 -18.23 7.33 9.52
N GLU A 148 -17.71 8.45 9.06
CA GLU A 148 -16.28 8.70 9.07
C GLU A 148 -15.70 8.68 10.49
N THR A 149 -14.54 8.07 10.63
CA THR A 149 -13.76 7.98 11.86
C THR A 149 -12.27 7.95 11.52
N LEU A 150 -11.42 8.28 12.49
CA LEU A 150 -9.97 8.14 12.30
C LEU A 150 -9.61 6.68 12.03
N ASP A 151 -8.73 6.44 11.05
CA ASP A 151 -8.23 5.11 10.73
C ASP A 151 -7.06 4.72 11.65
N VAL A 152 -7.39 4.49 12.93
CA VAL A 152 -6.40 4.07 13.93
C VAL A 152 -5.75 2.74 13.54
N PRO A 153 -6.46 1.73 13.02
CA PRO A 153 -5.85 0.49 12.55
C PRO A 153 -4.77 0.69 11.48
N GLN A 154 -5.02 1.53 10.48
CA GLN A 154 -4.05 1.84 9.44
C GLN A 154 -2.81 2.53 10.00
N LEU A 155 -3.02 3.54 10.83
CA LEU A 155 -1.91 4.26 11.47
C LEU A 155 -1.10 3.34 12.40
N ALA A 156 -1.77 2.49 13.17
CA ALA A 156 -1.09 1.52 14.04
C ALA A 156 -0.29 0.48 13.23
N GLY A 157 -0.81 0.04 12.09
CA GLY A 157 -0.09 -0.80 11.14
C GLY A 157 1.18 -0.12 10.65
N ALA A 158 1.05 1.03 10.01
CA ALA A 158 2.14 1.77 9.38
C ALA A 158 3.27 2.13 10.36
N TYR A 159 2.94 2.71 11.51
CA TYR A 159 3.96 3.09 12.50
C TYR A 159 4.46 1.91 13.32
N GLY A 160 3.57 0.98 13.68
CA GLY A 160 3.89 -0.18 14.50
C GLY A 160 4.78 -1.19 13.80
N SER A 161 4.50 -1.52 12.53
CA SER A 161 5.32 -2.43 11.74
C SER A 161 6.74 -1.91 11.60
N SER A 162 6.91 -0.63 11.29
CA SER A 162 8.21 0.02 11.16
C SER A 162 9.00 0.07 12.48
N MET A 163 8.31 0.26 13.62
CA MET A 163 8.96 0.16 14.94
C MET A 163 9.44 -1.26 15.23
N ILE A 164 8.63 -2.26 14.88
CA ILE A 164 8.98 -3.67 15.06
C ILE A 164 10.11 -4.05 14.09
N GLU A 165 10.05 -3.59 12.84
CA GLU A 165 11.11 -3.80 11.85
C GLU A 165 12.47 -3.30 12.33
N ALA A 166 12.52 -2.15 12.97
CA ALA A 166 13.76 -1.60 13.52
C ALA A 166 14.41 -2.49 14.59
N MET A 167 13.70 -3.46 15.18
CA MET A 167 14.26 -4.37 16.19
C MET A 167 15.29 -5.36 15.62
N TRP A 168 15.22 -5.65 14.32
CA TRP A 168 16.21 -6.49 13.62
C TRP A 168 17.15 -5.72 12.69
N TYR A 169 17.00 -4.39 12.64
CA TYR A 169 17.94 -3.51 11.96
C TYR A 169 19.26 -3.37 12.73
N PRO A 170 20.32 -2.86 12.09
CA PRO A 170 21.58 -2.60 12.79
C PRO A 170 21.38 -1.70 14.03
N PRO A 171 22.19 -1.88 15.11
CA PRO A 171 21.92 -1.27 16.43
C PRO A 171 21.82 0.25 16.48
N HIS A 172 22.27 0.96 15.45
CA HIS A 172 22.16 2.42 15.36
C HIS A 172 20.76 2.91 14.91
N TYR A 173 19.87 2.01 14.50
CA TYR A 173 18.47 2.34 14.18
C TYR A 173 17.63 2.31 15.45
N SER A 174 17.13 3.48 15.85
CA SER A 174 16.19 3.58 16.97
C SER A 174 14.79 3.18 16.52
N PRO A 175 14.11 2.22 17.19
CA PRO A 175 12.75 1.83 16.82
C PRO A 175 11.78 3.00 16.73
N LEU A 176 11.85 3.94 17.68
CA LEU A 176 10.95 5.10 17.67
C LEU A 176 11.24 6.02 16.49
N VAL A 177 12.50 6.35 16.24
CA VAL A 177 12.88 7.26 15.14
C VAL A 177 12.57 6.60 13.79
N GLN A 178 12.95 5.33 13.62
CA GLN A 178 12.66 4.58 12.42
C GLN A 178 11.14 4.45 12.19
N GLY A 179 10.39 4.07 13.22
CA GLY A 179 8.95 3.93 13.12
C GLY A 179 8.26 5.24 12.72
N VAL A 180 8.68 6.36 13.30
CA VAL A 180 8.11 7.67 12.92
C VAL A 180 8.47 8.05 11.48
N GLN A 181 9.73 7.86 11.06
CA GLN A 181 10.17 8.21 9.70
C GLN A 181 9.51 7.33 8.64
N SER A 182 9.56 6.00 8.82
CA SER A 182 8.97 5.05 7.87
C SER A 182 7.45 5.14 7.87
N GLY A 183 6.81 5.27 9.04
CA GLY A 183 5.37 5.42 9.12
C GLY A 183 4.84 6.66 8.39
N HIS A 184 5.59 7.78 8.37
CA HIS A 184 5.20 8.94 7.53
C HIS A 184 5.33 8.62 6.03
N ILE A 185 6.32 7.85 5.63
CA ILE A 185 6.50 7.42 4.23
C ILE A 185 5.34 6.51 3.84
N GLU A 186 4.99 5.52 4.68
CA GLU A 186 3.87 4.61 4.45
C GLU A 186 2.54 5.35 4.31
N VAL A 187 2.25 6.30 5.20
CA VAL A 187 1.05 7.16 5.07
C VAL A 187 1.07 7.96 3.78
N GLY A 188 2.24 8.42 3.33
CA GLY A 188 2.40 9.11 2.04
C GLY A 188 2.14 8.18 0.85
N ILE A 189 2.63 6.94 0.89
CA ILE A 189 2.40 5.90 -0.12
C ILE A 189 0.91 5.56 -0.17
N LEU A 190 0.28 5.32 0.98
CA LEU A 190 -1.16 5.08 1.09
C LEU A 190 -2.00 6.20 0.45
N GLY A 191 -1.61 7.45 0.68
CA GLY A 191 -2.26 8.60 0.02
C GLY A 191 -2.15 8.56 -1.51
N ALA A 192 -0.99 8.14 -2.03
CA ALA A 192 -0.80 7.97 -3.47
C ALA A 192 -1.62 6.78 -4.01
N GLU A 193 -1.73 5.69 -3.26
CA GLU A 193 -2.57 4.54 -3.61
C GLU A 193 -4.05 4.89 -3.63
N HIS A 194 -4.55 5.62 -2.62
CA HIS A 194 -5.93 6.10 -2.60
C HIS A 194 -6.23 7.02 -3.79
N LEU A 195 -5.28 7.89 -4.19
CA LEU A 195 -5.41 8.67 -5.42
C LEU A 195 -5.47 7.77 -6.66
N ALA A 196 -4.61 6.76 -6.76
CA ALA A 196 -4.62 5.82 -7.87
C ALA A 196 -5.93 5.02 -7.94
N GLN A 197 -6.44 4.56 -6.80
CA GLN A 197 -7.72 3.86 -6.70
C GLN A 197 -8.89 4.76 -7.05
N GLU A 198 -8.89 6.01 -6.56
CA GLU A 198 -9.94 6.99 -6.85
C GLU A 198 -10.05 7.29 -8.35
N PHE A 199 -8.91 7.38 -9.04
CA PHE A 199 -8.85 7.61 -10.48
C PHE A 199 -8.65 6.34 -11.32
N SER A 200 -8.87 5.17 -10.71
CA SER A 200 -8.65 3.87 -11.37
C SER A 200 -9.43 3.68 -12.68
N PRO A 201 -10.67 4.16 -12.84
CA PRO A 201 -11.37 4.03 -14.11
C PRO A 201 -10.69 4.76 -15.25
N GLU A 202 -10.20 5.97 -14.98
CA GLU A 202 -9.46 6.79 -15.95
C GLU A 202 -8.09 6.18 -16.25
N LEU A 203 -7.38 5.73 -15.21
CA LEU A 203 -6.08 5.07 -15.36
C LEU A 203 -6.21 3.78 -16.18
N LYS A 204 -7.17 2.91 -15.86
CA LYS A 204 -7.44 1.68 -16.62
C LYS A 204 -7.72 1.98 -18.10
N ARG A 205 -8.49 3.01 -18.38
CA ARG A 205 -8.76 3.44 -19.78
C ARG A 205 -7.49 3.85 -20.51
N ILE A 206 -6.61 4.63 -19.86
CA ILE A 206 -5.34 5.07 -20.44
C ILE A 206 -4.43 3.85 -20.68
N PHE A 207 -4.32 2.95 -19.72
CA PHE A 207 -3.49 1.74 -19.85
C PHE A 207 -4.05 0.78 -20.90
N HIS A 208 -5.37 0.59 -20.94
CA HIS A 208 -6.01 -0.26 -21.94
C HIS A 208 -5.80 0.29 -23.37
N LEU A 209 -5.95 1.60 -23.57
CA LEU A 209 -5.71 2.25 -24.85
C LEU A 209 -4.23 2.23 -25.28
N ARG A 210 -3.28 2.27 -24.32
CA ARG A 210 -1.85 2.28 -24.62
C ARG A 210 -1.19 0.92 -24.73
N PHE A 211 -1.65 -0.06 -23.94
CA PHE A 211 -0.95 -1.33 -23.78
C PHE A 211 -1.78 -2.56 -24.15
N GLY A 212 -3.04 -2.40 -24.53
CA GLY A 212 -3.91 -3.52 -24.96
C GLY A 212 -4.13 -4.59 -23.89
N VAL A 213 -3.95 -4.26 -22.61
CA VAL A 213 -4.13 -5.21 -21.51
C VAL A 213 -5.62 -5.44 -21.34
N SER A 214 -6.08 -6.67 -21.64
CA SER A 214 -7.47 -7.08 -21.38
C SER A 214 -7.78 -7.02 -19.89
N PRO A 215 -9.04 -6.70 -19.52
CA PRO A 215 -9.49 -6.69 -18.15
C PRO A 215 -9.44 -8.09 -17.50
#